data_305a78f0bc3459343057d9fe39fb7a25
#
_entry.id   305a78f0bc3459343057d9fe39fb7a25
#
_cell.length_a   1.000
_cell.length_b   1.000
_cell.length_c   1.000
_cell.angle_alpha   90.00
_cell.angle_beta   90.00
_cell.angle_gamma   90.00
#
_symmetry.space_group_name_H-M   'P 1'
#
loop_
_entity.id
_entity.type
_entity.pdbx_description
1 polymer ?
#
loop_
_entity_poly.entity_id
_entity_poly.type
_entity_poly.pdbx_seq_one_letter_code
_entity_poly.pdbx_strand_id
1 'polypeptide(L)'
;IMRKGGAPVLGNRGAEAWDLGDGVLGFTFKSDYNSIDDNVIAMIHQAVDRAEKDFRAMIIFNHGDNFCVGANLMAVLGAAMQKQWDQLRKMIRDYQYGTQRLKYSTIPVVAAPFAGTMGGGLELCMGSDAVQAAAETYAGLVEVGVGLIPGGAGTMNMLWRSLEGVPEGVDPDVYGFVTQTFKN
;
A
#
# COMPACT_ATOMS: atom_id res chain seq x y z
N ILE A 1 3.80 -18.83 6.48
CA ILE A 1 3.60 -19.35 5.10
C ILE A 1 4.90 -20.05 4.74
N MET A 2 4.86 -21.38 4.67
CA MET A 2 6.03 -22.16 4.25
C MET A 2 6.28 -21.88 2.77
N ARG A 3 7.43 -21.28 2.45
CA ARG A 3 7.94 -21.20 1.09
C ARG A 3 8.17 -22.63 0.61
N LYS A 4 7.36 -23.13 -0.32
CA LYS A 4 7.72 -24.33 -1.07
C LYS A 4 9.01 -23.98 -1.79
N GLY A 5 10.13 -24.62 -1.46
CA GLY A 5 11.47 -24.29 -1.93
C GLY A 5 11.52 -24.09 -3.44
N GLY A 6 11.68 -22.85 -3.85
CA GLY A 6 11.75 -22.40 -5.23
C GLY A 6 12.35 -20.98 -5.28
N ALA A 7 12.59 -20.48 -6.48
CA ALA A 7 12.96 -19.09 -6.71
C ALA A 7 11.71 -18.21 -6.73
N PRO A 8 11.81 -16.91 -6.39
CA PRO A 8 10.72 -15.99 -6.57
C PRO A 8 10.31 -15.90 -8.05
N VAL A 9 9.03 -15.72 -8.31
CA VAL A 9 8.47 -15.51 -9.66
C VAL A 9 8.99 -14.18 -10.23
N LEU A 10 9.08 -13.17 -9.37
CA LEU A 10 9.66 -11.85 -9.64
C LEU A 10 10.47 -11.40 -8.42
N GLY A 11 11.49 -10.58 -8.64
CA GLY A 11 12.24 -10.00 -7.54
C GLY A 11 13.16 -8.88 -7.97
N ASN A 12 13.31 -7.90 -7.09
CA ASN A 12 14.33 -6.86 -7.17
C ASN A 12 14.94 -6.63 -5.78
N ARG A 13 15.60 -5.48 -5.57
CA ARG A 13 16.21 -5.14 -4.27
C ARG A 13 15.18 -4.84 -3.20
N GLY A 14 14.00 -4.30 -3.56
CA GLY A 14 12.99 -3.82 -2.62
C GLY A 14 11.88 -4.83 -2.33
N ALA A 15 11.58 -5.78 -3.22
CA ALA A 15 10.49 -6.71 -3.04
C ALA A 15 10.66 -8.01 -3.83
N GLU A 16 9.86 -9.01 -3.49
CA GLU A 16 9.75 -10.29 -4.18
C GLU A 16 8.29 -10.71 -4.33
N ALA A 17 8.00 -11.46 -5.38
CA ALA A 17 6.73 -12.13 -5.57
C ALA A 17 6.94 -13.64 -5.71
N TRP A 18 6.12 -14.43 -5.02
CA TRP A 18 6.24 -15.88 -4.87
C TRP A 18 4.96 -16.57 -5.29
N ASP A 19 5.07 -17.69 -5.96
CA ASP A 19 3.94 -18.61 -6.13
C ASP A 19 3.69 -19.34 -4.81
N LEU A 20 2.53 -19.08 -4.19
CA LEU A 20 2.12 -19.70 -2.94
C LEU A 20 1.36 -21.02 -3.16
N GLY A 21 1.09 -21.39 -4.40
CA GLY A 21 0.23 -22.47 -4.80
C GLY A 21 -1.22 -22.02 -5.01
N ASP A 22 -2.05 -22.91 -5.53
CA ASP A 22 -3.48 -22.70 -5.76
C ASP A 22 -3.84 -21.46 -6.60
N GLY A 23 -2.88 -20.98 -7.43
CA GLY A 23 -3.04 -19.78 -8.25
C GLY A 23 -2.96 -18.47 -7.46
N VAL A 24 -2.29 -18.45 -6.32
CA VAL A 24 -2.11 -17.26 -5.48
C VAL A 24 -0.68 -16.75 -5.59
N LEU A 25 -0.52 -15.48 -5.97
CA LEU A 25 0.76 -14.76 -5.94
C LEU A 25 0.92 -14.08 -4.58
N GLY A 26 2.01 -14.38 -3.88
CA GLY A 26 2.38 -13.68 -2.65
C GLY A 26 3.40 -12.59 -2.92
N PHE A 27 3.13 -11.36 -2.51
CA PHE A 27 4.02 -10.22 -2.64
C PHE A 27 4.57 -9.81 -1.28
N THR A 28 5.88 -9.65 -1.16
CA THR A 28 6.56 -9.31 0.09
C THR A 28 7.71 -8.33 -0.12
N PHE A 29 7.92 -7.43 0.82
CA PHE A 29 9.00 -6.47 0.79
C PHE A 29 10.32 -7.09 1.27
N LYS A 30 11.41 -6.47 0.85
CA LYS A 30 12.79 -6.78 1.26
C LYS A 30 13.56 -5.55 1.72
N SER A 31 12.95 -4.38 1.56
CA SER A 31 13.51 -3.11 2.00
C SER A 31 13.65 -3.06 3.52
N ASP A 32 14.56 -2.24 4.00
CA ASP A 32 14.76 -2.05 5.45
C ASP A 32 13.45 -1.56 6.09
N TYR A 33 13.07 -2.20 7.20
CA TYR A 33 11.83 -1.93 7.93
C TYR A 33 10.56 -2.09 7.08
N ASN A 34 10.62 -2.81 5.95
CA ASN A 34 9.55 -2.89 4.98
C ASN A 34 9.08 -1.49 4.49
N SER A 35 10.03 -0.55 4.35
CA SER A 35 9.74 0.79 3.85
C SER A 35 9.47 0.79 2.34
N ILE A 36 8.68 1.74 1.89
CA ILE A 36 8.34 1.89 0.46
C ILE A 36 9.39 2.79 -0.20
N ASP A 37 10.15 2.21 -1.11
CA ASP A 37 11.12 2.88 -1.97
C ASP A 37 10.75 2.69 -3.45
N ASP A 38 11.53 3.28 -4.36
CA ASP A 38 11.33 3.17 -5.80
C ASP A 38 11.34 1.70 -6.30
N ASN A 39 12.10 0.81 -5.63
CA ASN A 39 12.14 -0.60 -6.02
C ASN A 39 10.85 -1.33 -5.62
N VAL A 40 10.32 -1.03 -4.44
CA VAL A 40 9.03 -1.56 -3.98
C VAL A 40 7.91 -1.06 -4.90
N ILE A 41 7.89 0.23 -5.22
CA ILE A 41 6.89 0.83 -6.12
C ILE A 41 6.93 0.15 -7.50
N ALA A 42 8.11 0.04 -8.09
CA ALA A 42 8.28 -0.62 -9.38
C ALA A 42 7.81 -2.09 -9.35
N MET A 43 8.07 -2.78 -8.23
CA MET A 43 7.67 -4.18 -8.08
C MET A 43 6.16 -4.35 -7.87
N ILE A 44 5.45 -3.39 -7.26
CA ILE A 44 3.98 -3.41 -7.16
C ILE A 44 3.36 -3.51 -8.55
N HIS A 45 3.80 -2.64 -9.48
CA HIS A 45 3.30 -2.66 -10.85
C HIS A 45 3.55 -4.01 -11.54
N GLN A 46 4.79 -4.51 -11.47
CA GLN A 46 5.17 -5.77 -12.09
C GLN A 46 4.44 -6.98 -11.48
N ALA A 47 4.22 -6.95 -10.15
CA ALA A 47 3.52 -8.03 -9.46
C ALA A 47 2.04 -8.09 -9.85
N VAL A 48 1.37 -6.92 -9.98
CA VAL A 48 -0.02 -6.87 -10.45
C VAL A 48 -0.12 -7.36 -11.88
N ASP A 49 0.73 -6.87 -12.80
CA ASP A 49 0.74 -7.31 -14.19
C ASP A 49 0.97 -8.84 -14.31
N ARG A 50 1.87 -9.37 -13.49
CA ARG A 50 2.13 -10.82 -13.43
C ARG A 50 0.97 -11.59 -12.84
N ALA A 51 0.36 -11.06 -11.79
CA ALA A 51 -0.77 -11.70 -11.12
C ALA A 51 -1.99 -11.77 -12.03
N GLU A 52 -2.34 -10.70 -12.70
CA GLU A 52 -3.44 -10.64 -13.67
C GLU A 52 -3.28 -11.64 -14.82
N LYS A 53 -2.03 -11.91 -15.21
CA LYS A 53 -1.74 -12.81 -16.33
C LYS A 53 -1.77 -14.29 -15.96
N ASP A 54 -1.22 -14.66 -14.80
CA ASP A 54 -0.87 -16.06 -14.52
C ASP A 54 -1.44 -16.59 -13.20
N PHE A 55 -2.12 -15.73 -12.41
CA PHE A 55 -2.67 -16.09 -11.09
C PHE A 55 -4.14 -15.72 -10.98
N ARG A 56 -4.81 -16.22 -9.94
CA ARG A 56 -6.23 -15.94 -9.66
C ARG A 56 -6.44 -14.93 -8.55
N ALA A 57 -5.41 -14.71 -7.73
CA ALA A 57 -5.43 -13.78 -6.62
C ALA A 57 -4.01 -13.35 -6.24
N MET A 58 -3.90 -12.22 -5.55
CA MET A 58 -2.65 -11.72 -4.98
C MET A 58 -2.81 -11.45 -3.48
N ILE A 59 -1.80 -11.82 -2.68
CA ILE A 59 -1.73 -11.50 -1.27
C ILE A 59 -0.49 -10.64 -1.03
N ILE A 60 -0.68 -9.51 -0.35
CA ILE A 60 0.42 -8.66 0.13
C ILE A 60 0.66 -9.02 1.59
N PHE A 61 1.84 -9.54 1.88
CA PHE A 61 2.26 -9.93 3.24
C PHE A 61 3.72 -9.59 3.44
N ASN A 62 4.11 -9.37 4.67
CA ASN A 62 5.50 -9.08 4.99
C ASN A 62 5.99 -9.94 6.16
N HIS A 63 7.28 -9.85 6.45
CA HIS A 63 7.95 -10.45 7.58
C HIS A 63 8.70 -9.38 8.37
N GLY A 64 9.06 -9.65 9.63
CA GLY A 64 9.79 -8.73 10.49
C GLY A 64 8.91 -8.15 11.59
N ASP A 65 9.32 -7.03 12.18
CA ASP A 65 8.67 -6.42 13.33
C ASP A 65 7.44 -5.60 12.98
N ASN A 66 7.37 -5.10 11.74
CA ASN A 66 6.26 -4.28 11.23
C ASN A 66 5.85 -4.75 9.83
N PHE A 67 4.59 -4.58 9.51
CA PHE A 67 4.11 -4.81 8.15
C PHE A 67 4.75 -3.82 7.17
N CYS A 68 4.67 -2.52 7.48
CA CYS A 68 5.29 -1.48 6.67
C CYS A 68 5.33 -0.15 7.45
N VAL A 69 6.49 0.49 7.49
CA VAL A 69 6.66 1.79 8.15
C VAL A 69 6.33 2.99 7.25
N GLY A 70 5.86 2.74 6.02
CA GLY A 70 5.55 3.78 5.05
C GLY A 70 6.73 4.15 4.16
N ALA A 71 6.73 5.37 3.64
CA ALA A 71 7.77 5.86 2.73
C ALA A 71 9.15 5.95 3.42
N ASN A 72 10.21 5.78 2.64
CA ASN A 72 11.56 6.05 3.12
C ASN A 72 11.76 7.57 3.33
N LEU A 73 11.52 8.03 4.56
CA LEU A 73 11.57 9.45 4.92
C LEU A 73 12.95 10.08 4.71
N MET A 74 14.04 9.30 4.86
CA MET A 74 15.39 9.82 4.63
C MET A 74 15.63 10.14 3.14
N ALA A 75 15.08 9.31 2.26
CA ALA A 75 15.14 9.58 0.81
C ALA A 75 14.29 10.81 0.44
N VAL A 76 13.09 10.93 1.01
CA VAL A 76 12.21 12.10 0.83
C VAL A 76 12.90 13.38 1.31
N LEU A 77 13.44 13.37 2.53
CA LEU A 77 14.15 14.52 3.12
C LEU A 77 15.37 14.91 2.28
N GLY A 78 16.19 13.93 1.89
CA GLY A 78 17.38 14.17 1.06
C GLY A 78 17.04 14.81 -0.28
N ALA A 79 16.01 14.34 -0.96
CA ALA A 79 15.54 14.93 -2.21
C ALA A 79 14.97 16.37 -2.00
N ALA A 80 14.23 16.59 -0.91
CA ALA A 80 13.70 17.91 -0.57
C ALA A 80 14.81 18.92 -0.28
N MET A 81 15.82 18.55 0.51
CA MET A 81 16.99 19.39 0.81
C MET A 81 17.78 19.75 -0.45
N GLN A 82 17.86 18.85 -1.41
CA GLN A 82 18.49 19.06 -2.71
C GLN A 82 17.57 19.74 -3.72
N LYS A 83 16.33 20.09 -3.31
CA LYS A 83 15.30 20.71 -4.17
C LYS A 83 14.96 19.88 -5.42
N GLN A 84 15.04 18.56 -5.30
CA GLN A 84 14.73 17.61 -6.39
C GLN A 84 13.21 17.36 -6.47
N TRP A 85 12.44 18.45 -6.68
CA TRP A 85 10.97 18.42 -6.65
C TRP A 85 10.36 17.50 -7.71
N ASP A 86 10.98 17.40 -8.89
CA ASP A 86 10.48 16.53 -9.96
C ASP A 86 10.66 15.06 -9.62
N GLN A 87 11.74 14.71 -8.93
CA GLN A 87 11.94 13.33 -8.43
C GLN A 87 10.88 12.99 -7.36
N LEU A 88 10.65 13.87 -6.40
CA LEU A 88 9.60 13.68 -5.38
C LEU A 88 8.22 13.55 -6.02
N ARG A 89 7.90 14.42 -6.97
CA ARG A 89 6.63 14.38 -7.70
C ARG A 89 6.47 13.07 -8.46
N LYS A 90 7.52 12.60 -9.11
CA LYS A 90 7.52 11.30 -9.80
C LYS A 90 7.28 10.15 -8.83
N MET A 91 8.02 10.08 -7.72
CA MET A 91 7.90 9.03 -6.71
C MET A 91 6.47 8.95 -6.14
N ILE A 92 5.89 10.10 -5.75
CA ILE A 92 4.51 10.17 -5.23
C ILE A 92 3.52 9.69 -6.30
N ARG A 93 3.66 10.15 -7.54
CA ARG A 93 2.78 9.75 -8.64
C ARG A 93 2.86 8.26 -8.94
N ASP A 94 4.07 7.72 -9.00
CA ASP A 94 4.28 6.30 -9.27
C ASP A 94 3.67 5.45 -8.16
N TYR A 95 3.77 5.90 -6.90
CA TYR A 95 3.13 5.22 -5.78
C TYR A 95 1.59 5.31 -5.83
N GLN A 96 1.05 6.48 -6.13
CA GLN A 96 -0.39 6.64 -6.35
C GLN A 96 -0.90 5.69 -7.45
N TYR A 97 -0.19 5.59 -8.56
CA TYR A 97 -0.54 4.64 -9.60
C TYR A 97 -0.43 3.19 -9.12
N GLY A 98 0.57 2.87 -8.30
CA GLY A 98 0.71 1.54 -7.70
C GLY A 98 -0.49 1.16 -6.84
N THR A 99 -0.96 2.04 -5.95
CA THR A 99 -2.15 1.81 -5.13
C THR A 99 -3.43 1.72 -5.97
N GLN A 100 -3.53 2.50 -7.06
CA GLN A 100 -4.65 2.39 -8.00
C GLN A 100 -4.59 1.09 -8.81
N ARG A 101 -3.41 0.60 -9.19
CA ARG A 101 -3.27 -0.70 -9.87
C ARG A 101 -3.73 -1.85 -8.99
N LEU A 102 -3.51 -1.79 -7.68
CA LEU A 102 -4.07 -2.77 -6.74
C LEU A 102 -5.59 -2.68 -6.71
N LYS A 103 -6.13 -1.47 -6.55
CA LYS A 103 -7.57 -1.22 -6.40
C LYS A 103 -8.39 -1.65 -7.63
N TYR A 104 -7.85 -1.46 -8.83
CA TYR A 104 -8.52 -1.75 -10.09
C TYR A 104 -7.95 -2.99 -10.79
N SER A 105 -7.27 -3.84 -10.04
CA SER A 105 -6.81 -5.14 -10.52
C SER A 105 -7.99 -6.02 -10.97
N THR A 106 -7.79 -6.79 -12.02
CA THR A 106 -8.81 -7.74 -12.52
C THR A 106 -8.92 -9.01 -11.68
N ILE A 107 -8.03 -9.17 -10.70
CA ILE A 107 -8.02 -10.28 -9.75
C ILE A 107 -8.11 -9.74 -8.32
N PRO A 108 -8.65 -10.52 -7.37
CA PRO A 108 -8.67 -10.14 -5.96
C PRO A 108 -7.27 -9.89 -5.39
N VAL A 109 -7.10 -8.76 -4.70
CA VAL A 109 -5.91 -8.41 -3.94
C VAL A 109 -6.26 -8.30 -2.45
N VAL A 110 -5.55 -9.05 -1.60
CA VAL A 110 -5.75 -9.04 -0.15
C VAL A 110 -4.48 -8.57 0.53
N ALA A 111 -4.58 -7.58 1.42
CA ALA A 111 -3.48 -7.21 2.31
C ALA A 111 -3.61 -7.92 3.66
N ALA A 112 -2.50 -8.44 4.16
CA ALA A 112 -2.42 -9.14 5.46
C ALA A 112 -1.49 -8.37 6.43
N PRO A 113 -1.89 -7.17 6.91
CA PRO A 113 -1.06 -6.36 7.81
C PRO A 113 -0.98 -6.95 9.21
N PHE A 114 0.12 -6.66 9.89
CA PHE A 114 0.38 -6.99 11.29
C PHE A 114 1.26 -5.91 11.93
N ALA A 115 1.23 -5.79 13.25
CA ALA A 115 2.01 -4.80 14.00
C ALA A 115 1.95 -3.40 13.36
N GLY A 116 3.05 -2.68 13.23
CA GLY A 116 3.08 -1.35 12.63
C GLY A 116 2.75 -1.36 11.13
N THR A 117 1.68 -0.64 10.77
CA THR A 117 1.20 -0.46 9.39
C THR A 117 0.96 1.03 9.16
N MET A 118 2.04 1.77 8.90
CA MET A 118 2.06 3.23 8.99
C MET A 118 2.08 3.89 7.61
N GLY A 119 1.41 5.05 7.51
CA GLY A 119 1.48 5.94 6.36
C GLY A 119 1.22 5.21 5.05
N GLY A 120 2.20 5.22 4.13
CA GLY A 120 2.13 4.49 2.87
C GLY A 120 1.79 2.99 3.02
N GLY A 121 2.18 2.34 4.12
CA GLY A 121 1.79 0.95 4.39
C GLY A 121 0.28 0.77 4.55
N LEU A 122 -0.38 1.71 5.23
CA LEU A 122 -1.83 1.71 5.33
C LEU A 122 -2.49 2.11 4.00
N GLU A 123 -1.91 3.06 3.27
CA GLU A 123 -2.40 3.44 1.93
C GLU A 123 -2.40 2.25 0.96
N LEU A 124 -1.36 1.39 1.03
CA LEU A 124 -1.30 0.14 0.28
C LEU A 124 -2.44 -0.82 0.66
N CYS A 125 -2.72 -0.97 1.95
CA CYS A 125 -3.85 -1.76 2.43
C CYS A 125 -5.19 -1.21 1.92
N MET A 126 -5.36 0.12 1.92
CA MET A 126 -6.56 0.78 1.40
C MET A 126 -6.75 0.59 -0.11
N GLY A 127 -5.67 0.37 -0.86
CA GLY A 127 -5.70 0.02 -2.27
C GLY A 127 -6.05 -1.44 -2.56
N SER A 128 -6.14 -2.29 -1.55
CA SER A 128 -6.51 -3.70 -1.69
C SER A 128 -8.03 -3.91 -1.61
N ASP A 129 -8.56 -4.98 -2.21
CA ASP A 129 -9.99 -5.32 -2.14
C ASP A 129 -10.42 -5.68 -0.74
N ALA A 130 -9.55 -6.39 0.00
CA ALA A 130 -9.79 -6.77 1.38
C ALA A 130 -8.53 -6.66 2.23
N VAL A 131 -8.74 -6.45 3.53
CA VAL A 131 -7.66 -6.39 4.52
C VAL A 131 -7.94 -7.43 5.61
N GLN A 132 -7.05 -8.39 5.77
CA GLN A 132 -7.07 -9.37 6.85
C GLN A 132 -5.96 -9.03 7.84
N ALA A 133 -6.26 -8.13 8.77
CA ALA A 133 -5.32 -7.69 9.78
C ALA A 133 -5.13 -8.72 10.90
N ALA A 134 -3.90 -8.81 11.44
CA ALA A 134 -3.65 -9.50 12.70
C ALA A 134 -4.27 -8.73 13.88
N ALA A 135 -4.52 -9.41 15.00
CA ALA A 135 -5.19 -8.82 16.16
C ALA A 135 -4.43 -7.61 16.76
N GLU A 136 -3.10 -7.64 16.73
CA GLU A 136 -2.23 -6.58 17.26
C GLU A 136 -1.78 -5.59 16.17
N THR A 137 -2.55 -5.44 15.08
CA THR A 137 -2.21 -4.45 14.04
C THR A 137 -2.45 -3.05 14.57
N TYR A 138 -1.42 -2.22 14.49
CA TYR A 138 -1.48 -0.79 14.76
C TYR A 138 -1.31 -0.03 13.44
N ALA A 139 -2.40 0.54 12.94
CA ALA A 139 -2.43 1.18 11.62
C ALA A 139 -2.78 2.67 11.73
N GLY A 140 -2.14 3.51 10.93
CA GLY A 140 -2.42 4.95 10.92
C GLY A 140 -1.78 5.70 9.75
N LEU A 141 -2.46 6.77 9.34
CA LEU A 141 -1.91 7.78 8.43
C LEU A 141 -1.19 8.83 9.28
N VAL A 142 0.11 8.62 9.48
CA VAL A 142 0.94 9.36 10.45
C VAL A 142 1.73 10.51 9.83
N GLU A 143 1.50 10.81 8.57
CA GLU A 143 2.27 11.76 7.75
C GLU A 143 2.29 13.17 8.36
N VAL A 144 1.20 13.62 8.96
CA VAL A 144 1.10 14.96 9.60
C VAL A 144 2.11 15.11 10.73
N GLY A 145 2.42 14.02 11.45
CA GLY A 145 3.43 14.03 12.52
C GLY A 145 4.86 14.36 12.04
N VAL A 146 5.13 14.25 10.75
CA VAL A 146 6.42 14.57 10.12
C VAL A 146 6.31 15.73 9.10
N GLY A 147 5.20 16.46 9.13
CA GLY A 147 4.99 17.64 8.27
C GLY A 147 4.61 17.31 6.82
N LEU A 148 4.08 16.12 6.58
CA LEU A 148 3.60 15.66 5.28
C LEU A 148 2.07 15.43 5.31
N ILE A 149 1.51 15.05 4.17
CA ILE A 149 0.13 14.57 4.05
C ILE A 149 0.13 13.15 3.45
N PRO A 150 -0.92 12.36 3.66
CA PRO A 150 -1.05 11.03 3.05
C PRO A 150 -1.15 11.13 1.53
N GLY A 151 0.01 11.07 0.86
CA GLY A 151 0.17 11.37 -0.56
C GLY A 151 -0.04 10.17 -1.49
N GLY A 152 -0.06 8.95 -0.97
CA GLY A 152 -0.24 7.71 -1.75
C GLY A 152 -1.69 7.29 -1.95
N ALA A 153 -2.63 8.24 -1.93
CA ALA A 153 -4.07 8.09 -2.03
C ALA A 153 -4.82 7.82 -0.70
N GLY A 154 -4.16 7.95 0.45
CA GLY A 154 -4.78 7.70 1.76
C GLY A 154 -5.97 8.62 2.03
N THR A 155 -5.82 9.92 1.86
CA THR A 155 -6.90 10.90 2.04
C THR A 155 -8.09 10.63 1.11
N MET A 156 -7.83 10.30 -0.14
CA MET A 156 -8.87 9.97 -1.12
C MET A 156 -9.61 8.68 -0.73
N ASN A 157 -8.88 7.64 -0.37
CA ASN A 157 -9.49 6.36 0.01
C ASN A 157 -10.28 6.47 1.31
N MET A 158 -9.81 7.25 2.29
CA MET A 158 -10.56 7.51 3.53
C MET A 158 -11.89 8.20 3.22
N LEU A 159 -11.87 9.26 2.41
CA LEU A 159 -13.08 9.94 1.98
C LEU A 159 -14.02 8.99 1.22
N TRP A 160 -13.51 8.26 0.24
CA TRP A 160 -14.30 7.33 -0.56
C TRP A 160 -15.01 6.30 0.32
N ARG A 161 -14.28 5.64 1.22
CA ARG A 161 -14.85 4.63 2.13
C ARG A 161 -15.87 5.21 3.11
N SER A 162 -15.72 6.45 3.55
CA SER A 162 -16.73 7.11 4.40
C SER A 162 -18.04 7.37 3.65
N LEU A 163 -17.98 7.52 2.33
CA LEU A 163 -19.17 7.73 1.49
C LEU A 163 -19.86 6.44 1.06
N GLU A 164 -19.19 5.28 1.10
CA GLU A 164 -19.77 3.97 0.75
C GLU A 164 -20.99 3.61 1.61
N GLY A 165 -21.09 4.13 2.83
CA GLY A 165 -22.22 3.92 3.74
C GLY A 165 -23.40 4.87 3.53
N VAL A 166 -23.30 5.83 2.62
CA VAL A 166 -24.37 6.81 2.35
C VAL A 166 -25.41 6.18 1.41
N PRO A 167 -26.71 6.13 1.79
CA PRO A 167 -27.75 5.59 0.93
C PRO A 167 -27.86 6.35 -0.39
N GLU A 168 -28.20 5.63 -1.46
CA GLU A 168 -28.43 6.25 -2.79
C GLU A 168 -29.52 7.33 -2.73
N GLY A 169 -29.26 8.47 -3.33
CA GLY A 169 -30.18 9.62 -3.35
C GLY A 169 -30.16 10.51 -2.11
N VAL A 170 -29.38 10.17 -1.11
CA VAL A 170 -29.11 11.05 0.04
C VAL A 170 -27.95 11.95 -0.31
N ASP A 171 -28.15 13.27 -0.21
CA ASP A 171 -27.05 14.23 -0.35
C ASP A 171 -26.13 14.04 0.89
N PRO A 172 -24.92 13.51 0.71
CA PRO A 172 -24.04 13.31 1.86
C PRO A 172 -23.73 14.68 2.45
N ASP A 173 -23.96 14.85 3.74
CA ASP A 173 -23.34 15.94 4.49
C ASP A 173 -21.82 15.73 4.40
N VAL A 174 -21.27 16.08 3.23
CA VAL A 174 -19.86 15.87 2.89
C VAL A 174 -18.96 16.47 3.98
N TYR A 175 -19.39 17.58 4.58
CA TYR A 175 -18.64 18.23 5.63
C TYR A 175 -18.65 17.43 6.94
N GLY A 176 -19.79 16.88 7.32
CA GLY A 176 -19.91 16.03 8.51
C GLY A 176 -19.14 14.71 8.35
N PHE A 177 -19.29 14.03 7.22
CA PHE A 177 -18.57 12.78 6.92
C PHE A 177 -17.06 13.00 6.82
N VAL A 178 -16.60 14.02 6.09
CA VAL A 178 -15.18 14.36 5.99
C VAL A 178 -14.60 14.71 7.36
N THR A 179 -15.31 15.56 8.12
CA THR A 179 -14.86 15.96 9.45
C THR A 179 -14.76 14.76 10.39
N GLN A 180 -15.71 13.82 10.35
CA GLN A 180 -15.71 12.62 11.18
C GLN A 180 -14.60 11.64 10.77
N THR A 181 -14.33 11.50 9.49
CA THR A 181 -13.27 10.63 8.94
C THR A 181 -11.88 11.07 9.40
N PHE A 182 -11.63 12.36 9.55
CA PHE A 182 -10.32 12.89 9.92
C PHE A 182 -10.21 13.33 11.40
N LYS A 183 -11.26 13.14 12.21
CA LYS A 183 -11.24 13.43 13.66
C LYS A 183 -10.84 12.24 14.53
N ASN A 184 -10.87 11.03 14.01
CA ASN A 184 -10.48 9.80 14.67
C ASN A 184 -9.14 9.32 14.16
#